data_342e8606ad95c17936dd1e58cf3a88a1
#
_entry.id   342e8606ad95c17936dd1e58cf3a88a1
#
_cell.length_a   1.000
_cell.length_b   1.000
_cell.length_c   1.000
_cell.angle_alpha   90.00
_cell.angle_beta   90.00
_cell.angle_gamma   90.00
#
_symmetry.space_group_name_H-M   'P 1'
#
loop_
_entity.id
_entity.type
_entity.pdbx_description
1 polymer ?
#
loop_
_entity_poly.entity_id
_entity_poly.type
_entity_poly.pdbx_seq_one_letter_code
_entity_poly.pdbx_strand_id
1 'polypeptide(L)'
;YTSTPNSVRLTLRSTMENQNFVHFIAEMQDKRSKMFTLSELMILHYLREHQKITLKQAAKTIQESDNNAHKVLNSLRDEGLLELNGKTYMLTLKVYETVKTDVAYVQDKTVNQIQAKGRIVEYLQHKPWITNQKAQELCGFNKNQTYYILRQMCKDGILQPVGKCRGTKYKINK
;
A
#
# COMPACT_ATOMS: atom_id res chain seq x y z
N TYR A 1 -5.91 -24.22 -25.15
CA TYR A 1 -6.71 -24.20 -26.35
C TYR A 1 -6.12 -25.21 -27.32
N THR A 2 -6.91 -26.22 -27.66
CA THR A 2 -6.54 -27.25 -28.66
C THR A 2 -7.59 -27.25 -29.74
N SER A 3 -7.18 -27.27 -31.01
CA SER A 3 -8.04 -27.29 -32.17
C SER A 3 -7.71 -28.50 -33.04
N THR A 4 -8.72 -29.21 -33.47
CA THR A 4 -8.65 -30.26 -34.50
C THR A 4 -9.54 -29.84 -35.68
N PRO A 5 -9.42 -30.46 -36.88
CA PRO A 5 -10.24 -30.06 -38.03
C PRO A 5 -11.75 -30.02 -37.76
N ASN A 6 -12.23 -30.82 -36.81
CA ASN A 6 -13.65 -30.96 -36.50
C ASN A 6 -14.04 -30.58 -35.06
N SER A 7 -13.13 -30.09 -34.24
CA SER A 7 -13.46 -29.67 -32.88
C SER A 7 -12.52 -28.62 -32.34
N VAL A 8 -13.04 -27.70 -31.50
CA VAL A 8 -12.28 -26.75 -30.69
C VAL A 8 -12.59 -27.02 -29.23
N ARG A 9 -11.57 -27.29 -28.45
CA ARG A 9 -11.68 -27.42 -26.99
C ARG A 9 -11.05 -26.21 -26.32
N LEU A 10 -11.86 -25.41 -25.66
CA LEU A 10 -11.41 -24.33 -24.77
C LEU A 10 -11.43 -24.82 -23.32
N THR A 11 -10.30 -24.92 -22.71
CA THR A 11 -10.20 -25.25 -21.29
C THR A 11 -9.95 -23.95 -20.51
N LEU A 12 -10.92 -23.52 -19.72
CA LEU A 12 -10.79 -22.42 -18.78
C LEU A 12 -10.36 -23.00 -17.43
N ARG A 13 -9.21 -22.59 -16.95
CA ARG A 13 -8.74 -22.94 -15.60
C ARG A 13 -8.93 -21.73 -14.71
N SER A 14 -9.74 -21.89 -13.65
CA SER A 14 -9.78 -20.93 -12.55
C SER A 14 -8.68 -21.30 -11.59
N THR A 15 -7.73 -20.40 -11.38
CA THR A 15 -6.73 -20.55 -10.30
C THR A 15 -7.32 -19.95 -9.04
N MET A 16 -7.31 -20.71 -7.95
CA MET A 16 -7.78 -20.25 -6.63
C MET A 16 -6.83 -19.25 -5.96
N GLU A 17 -5.84 -18.76 -6.68
CA GLU A 17 -4.76 -17.88 -6.16
C GLU A 17 -5.25 -16.52 -5.64
N ASN A 18 -6.55 -16.20 -5.79
CA ASN A 18 -7.09 -14.87 -5.50
C ASN A 18 -8.15 -14.81 -4.39
N GLN A 19 -8.34 -15.87 -3.61
CA GLN A 19 -9.41 -15.89 -2.60
C GLN A 19 -9.31 -14.73 -1.60
N ASN A 20 -8.12 -14.45 -1.09
CA ASN A 20 -7.90 -13.34 -0.15
C ASN A 20 -8.23 -11.99 -0.75
N PHE A 21 -7.90 -11.77 -2.03
CA PHE A 21 -8.23 -10.54 -2.73
C PHE A 21 -9.74 -10.41 -2.97
N VAL A 22 -10.41 -11.50 -3.37
CA VAL A 22 -11.87 -11.50 -3.56
C VAL A 22 -12.59 -11.24 -2.25
N HIS A 23 -12.17 -11.89 -1.16
CA HIS A 23 -12.72 -11.64 0.18
C HIS A 23 -12.49 -10.20 0.63
N PHE A 24 -11.28 -9.66 0.41
CA PHE A 24 -10.97 -8.27 0.71
C PHE A 24 -11.91 -7.31 -0.06
N ILE A 25 -12.09 -7.52 -1.36
CA ILE A 25 -12.98 -6.67 -2.18
C ILE A 25 -14.42 -6.77 -1.66
N ALA A 26 -14.93 -7.97 -1.37
CA ALA A 26 -16.27 -8.16 -0.83
C ALA A 26 -16.44 -7.45 0.52
N GLU A 27 -15.52 -7.65 1.46
CA GLU A 27 -15.54 -7.00 2.78
C GLU A 27 -15.49 -5.46 2.67
N MET A 28 -14.67 -4.95 1.74
CA MET A 28 -14.57 -3.51 1.53
C MET A 28 -15.82 -2.94 0.84
N GLN A 29 -16.48 -3.68 -0.04
CA GLN A 29 -17.75 -3.27 -0.65
C GLN A 29 -18.87 -3.18 0.40
N ASP A 30 -18.91 -4.10 1.35
CA ASP A 30 -19.88 -4.07 2.45
C ASP A 30 -19.70 -2.83 3.35
N LYS A 31 -18.44 -2.38 3.54
CA LYS A 31 -18.10 -1.18 4.31
C LYS A 31 -18.29 0.13 3.54
N ARG A 32 -18.23 0.07 2.23
CA ARG A 32 -18.45 1.20 1.33
C ARG A 32 -19.93 1.25 0.96
N SER A 33 -20.54 2.40 0.98
CA SER A 33 -21.88 2.59 0.42
C SER A 33 -21.92 2.54 -1.12
N LYS A 34 -20.80 2.14 -1.76
CA LYS A 34 -20.58 2.22 -3.21
C LYS A 34 -19.77 1.01 -3.70
N MET A 35 -20.19 0.45 -4.83
CA MET A 35 -19.45 -0.60 -5.53
C MET A 35 -18.13 -0.09 -6.09
N PHE A 36 -17.11 -0.96 -6.13
CA PHE A 36 -15.87 -0.65 -6.84
C PHE A 36 -16.13 -0.54 -8.35
N THR A 37 -15.60 0.49 -8.96
CA THR A 37 -15.56 0.61 -10.42
C THR A 37 -14.53 -0.35 -11.01
N LEU A 38 -14.64 -0.64 -12.31
CA LEU A 38 -13.65 -1.46 -13.01
C LEU A 38 -12.23 -0.85 -12.90
N SER A 39 -12.11 0.46 -13.08
CA SER A 39 -10.83 1.17 -12.98
C SER A 39 -10.21 1.07 -11.58
N GLU A 40 -11.02 1.17 -10.51
CA GLU A 40 -10.56 0.95 -9.13
C GLU A 40 -10.05 -0.48 -8.91
N LEU A 41 -10.80 -1.48 -9.40
CA LEU A 41 -10.41 -2.90 -9.30
C LEU A 41 -9.13 -3.20 -10.07
N MET A 42 -8.96 -2.63 -11.27
CA MET A 42 -7.74 -2.79 -12.08
C MET A 42 -6.51 -2.22 -11.36
N ILE A 43 -6.63 -1.06 -10.71
CA ILE A 43 -5.54 -0.46 -9.92
C ILE A 43 -5.21 -1.31 -8.70
N LEU A 44 -6.22 -1.77 -7.95
CA LEU A 44 -6.01 -2.62 -6.77
C LEU A 44 -5.37 -3.96 -7.15
N HIS A 45 -5.82 -4.56 -8.25
CA HIS A 45 -5.23 -5.79 -8.79
C HIS A 45 -3.77 -5.58 -9.20
N TYR A 46 -3.47 -4.49 -9.92
CA TYR A 46 -2.11 -4.15 -10.30
C TYR A 46 -1.21 -3.98 -9.07
N LEU A 47 -1.68 -3.25 -8.05
CA LEU A 47 -0.91 -3.01 -6.82
C LEU A 47 -0.68 -4.26 -5.98
N ARG A 48 -1.54 -5.27 -6.11
CA ARG A 48 -1.30 -6.57 -5.51
C ARG A 48 -0.05 -7.26 -6.10
N GLU A 49 0.18 -7.11 -7.39
CA GLU A 49 1.29 -7.77 -8.10
C GLU A 49 2.56 -6.91 -8.15
N HIS A 50 2.43 -5.60 -8.19
CA HIS A 50 3.54 -4.68 -8.46
C HIS A 50 3.89 -3.75 -7.29
N GLN A 51 3.19 -3.84 -6.15
CA GLN A 51 3.41 -3.10 -4.90
C GLN A 51 3.32 -1.57 -4.99
N LYS A 52 3.61 -0.95 -6.13
CA LYS A 52 3.55 0.51 -6.36
C LYS A 52 3.12 0.83 -7.78
N ILE A 53 2.46 1.99 -7.95
CA ILE A 53 2.02 2.49 -9.24
C ILE A 53 2.24 4.01 -9.32
N THR A 54 2.72 4.49 -10.47
CA THR A 54 2.78 5.91 -10.79
C THR A 54 1.50 6.34 -11.50
N LEU A 55 1.22 7.66 -11.56
CA LEU A 55 0.07 8.18 -12.29
C LEU A 55 0.05 7.69 -13.76
N LYS A 56 1.18 7.76 -14.46
CA LYS A 56 1.28 7.30 -15.86
C LYS A 56 1.03 5.80 -16.02
N GLN A 57 1.51 4.99 -15.09
CA GLN A 57 1.23 3.55 -15.08
C GLN A 57 -0.24 3.28 -14.81
N ALA A 58 -0.86 4.00 -13.86
CA ALA A 58 -2.28 3.88 -13.58
C ALA A 58 -3.13 4.21 -14.82
N ALA A 59 -2.86 5.35 -15.47
CA ALA A 59 -3.55 5.74 -16.70
C ALA A 59 -3.45 4.66 -17.79
N LYS A 60 -2.25 4.09 -17.98
CA LYS A 60 -2.03 2.97 -18.91
C LYS A 60 -2.79 1.71 -18.49
N THR A 61 -2.79 1.37 -17.19
CA THR A 61 -3.44 0.17 -16.66
C THR A 61 -4.95 0.22 -16.87
N ILE A 62 -5.58 1.37 -16.56
CA ILE A 62 -7.03 1.54 -16.72
C ILE A 62 -7.43 1.98 -18.14
N GLN A 63 -6.47 2.21 -19.04
CA GLN A 63 -6.65 2.69 -20.40
C GLN A 63 -7.45 4.01 -20.49
N GLU A 64 -7.18 4.93 -19.56
CA GLU A 64 -7.83 6.22 -19.47
C GLU A 64 -6.80 7.37 -19.43
N SER A 65 -7.30 8.62 -19.47
CA SER A 65 -6.44 9.80 -19.37
C SER A 65 -5.78 9.93 -17.99
N ASP A 66 -4.65 10.65 -17.91
CA ASP A 66 -3.97 10.97 -16.66
C ASP A 66 -4.92 11.64 -15.64
N ASN A 67 -5.83 12.50 -16.12
CA ASN A 67 -6.80 13.18 -15.25
C ASN A 67 -7.79 12.20 -14.61
N ASN A 68 -8.28 11.23 -15.36
CA ASN A 68 -9.20 10.21 -14.84
C ASN A 68 -8.45 9.26 -13.90
N ALA A 69 -7.26 8.81 -14.27
CA ALA A 69 -6.41 8.01 -13.40
C ALA A 69 -6.12 8.71 -12.07
N HIS A 70 -5.86 10.02 -12.11
CA HIS A 70 -5.64 10.81 -10.90
C HIS A 70 -6.88 10.86 -10.00
N LYS A 71 -8.09 11.01 -10.58
CA LYS A 71 -9.34 10.95 -9.81
C LYS A 71 -9.53 9.60 -9.13
N VAL A 72 -9.30 8.50 -9.84
CA VAL A 72 -9.42 7.14 -9.30
C VAL A 72 -8.41 6.90 -8.18
N LEU A 73 -7.15 7.27 -8.38
CA LEU A 73 -6.10 7.14 -7.36
C LEU A 73 -6.41 7.97 -6.11
N ASN A 74 -6.92 9.18 -6.27
CA ASN A 74 -7.32 10.02 -5.14
C ASN A 74 -8.54 9.46 -4.41
N SER A 75 -9.57 8.96 -5.13
CA SER A 75 -10.72 8.29 -4.53
C SER A 75 -10.28 7.14 -3.63
N LEU A 76 -9.44 6.24 -4.13
CA LEU A 76 -8.90 5.11 -3.37
C LEU A 76 -8.02 5.54 -2.18
N ARG A 77 -7.27 6.65 -2.32
CA ARG A 77 -6.48 7.22 -1.23
C ARG A 77 -7.36 7.82 -0.15
N ASP A 78 -8.37 8.59 -0.53
CA ASP A 78 -9.27 9.28 0.41
C ASP A 78 -10.13 8.27 1.19
N GLU A 79 -10.36 7.08 0.62
CA GLU A 79 -10.96 5.93 1.30
C GLU A 79 -9.97 5.12 2.16
N GLY A 80 -8.70 5.53 2.21
CA GLY A 80 -7.67 4.87 3.02
C GLY A 80 -7.18 3.53 2.47
N LEU A 81 -7.44 3.24 1.20
CA LEU A 81 -6.97 2.03 0.53
C LEU A 81 -5.55 2.20 -0.01
N LEU A 82 -5.23 3.41 -0.48
CA LEU A 82 -3.91 3.77 -0.99
C LEU A 82 -3.23 4.82 -0.13
N GLU A 83 -1.91 4.79 -0.13
CA GLU A 83 -1.06 5.87 0.38
C GLU A 83 -0.14 6.39 -0.72
N LEU A 84 0.18 7.69 -0.66
CA LEU A 84 1.10 8.34 -1.58
C LEU A 84 2.50 8.39 -0.96
N ASN A 85 3.48 7.81 -1.65
CA ASN A 85 4.89 7.88 -1.27
C ASN A 85 5.70 8.55 -2.40
N GLY A 86 5.99 9.85 -2.22
CA GLY A 86 6.61 10.68 -3.24
C GLY A 86 5.70 10.86 -4.46
N LYS A 87 6.03 10.19 -5.57
CA LYS A 87 5.26 10.22 -6.84
C LYS A 87 4.57 8.89 -7.14
N THR A 88 4.56 7.94 -6.19
CA THR A 88 3.99 6.62 -6.37
C THR A 88 2.90 6.35 -5.35
N TYR A 89 1.86 5.64 -5.77
CA TYR A 89 0.80 5.15 -4.91
C TYR A 89 1.07 3.69 -4.57
N MET A 90 0.68 3.27 -3.38
CA MET A 90 0.80 1.89 -2.89
C MET A 90 -0.37 1.56 -1.96
N LEU A 91 -0.62 0.29 -1.73
CA LEU A 91 -1.60 -0.14 -0.75
C LEU A 91 -1.20 0.32 0.65
N THR A 92 -2.17 0.74 1.46
CA THR A 92 -1.92 1.00 2.89
C THR A 92 -1.54 -0.30 3.60
N LEU A 93 -0.82 -0.19 4.73
CA LEU A 93 -0.40 -1.36 5.51
C LEU A 93 -1.58 -2.29 5.82
N LYS A 94 -2.70 -1.72 6.26
CA LYS A 94 -3.90 -2.47 6.60
C LYS A 94 -4.43 -3.31 5.43
N VAL A 95 -4.49 -2.72 4.24
CA VAL A 95 -4.93 -3.40 3.02
C VAL A 95 -3.93 -4.48 2.63
N TYR A 96 -2.64 -4.16 2.68
CA TYR A 96 -1.57 -5.07 2.32
C TYR A 96 -1.58 -6.34 3.19
N GLU A 97 -1.76 -6.20 4.51
CA GLU A 97 -1.85 -7.33 5.43
C GLU A 97 -3.09 -8.20 5.20
N THR A 98 -4.20 -7.60 4.77
CA THR A 98 -5.45 -8.33 4.48
C THR A 98 -5.36 -9.08 3.16
N VAL A 99 -4.77 -8.47 2.14
CA VAL A 99 -4.70 -9.03 0.78
C VAL A 99 -3.64 -10.13 0.67
N LYS A 100 -2.75 -10.32 1.67
CA LYS A 100 -1.62 -11.26 1.71
C LYS A 100 -1.51 -12.11 0.46
N THR A 101 -0.64 -11.72 -0.46
CA THR A 101 -0.30 -12.56 -1.59
C THR A 101 0.72 -13.59 -1.15
N ASP A 102 0.56 -14.84 -1.58
CA ASP A 102 1.58 -15.90 -1.48
C ASP A 102 2.83 -15.62 -2.34
N VAL A 103 2.89 -14.43 -2.94
CA VAL A 103 4.09 -13.97 -3.64
C VAL A 103 5.17 -13.84 -2.60
N ALA A 104 6.16 -14.71 -2.71
CA ALA A 104 7.35 -14.72 -1.90
C ALA A 104 7.75 -13.28 -1.57
N TYR A 105 7.78 -13.00 -0.29
CA TYR A 105 8.14 -11.72 0.33
C TYR A 105 9.44 -11.20 -0.29
N VAL A 106 9.31 -10.59 -1.45
CA VAL A 106 10.43 -9.91 -2.05
C VAL A 106 10.72 -8.74 -1.13
N GLN A 107 11.91 -8.72 -0.56
CA GLN A 107 12.44 -7.65 0.28
C GLN A 107 12.49 -6.34 -0.52
N ASP A 108 11.34 -5.84 -0.96
CA ASP A 108 11.29 -4.55 -1.61
C ASP A 108 11.38 -3.48 -0.54
N LYS A 109 12.26 -2.54 -0.78
CA LYS A 109 12.52 -1.36 0.03
C LYS A 109 11.23 -0.61 0.42
N THR A 110 10.20 -0.72 -0.40
CA THR A 110 8.90 -0.10 -0.23
C THR A 110 8.03 -0.82 0.82
N VAL A 111 7.98 -2.15 0.79
CA VAL A 111 7.26 -2.96 1.79
C VAL A 111 7.89 -2.80 3.16
N ASN A 112 9.23 -2.77 3.21
CA ASN A 112 9.97 -2.47 4.43
C ASN A 112 9.61 -1.10 5.01
N GLN A 113 9.36 -0.09 4.18
CA GLN A 113 8.95 1.24 4.63
C GLN A 113 7.53 1.26 5.21
N ILE A 114 6.57 0.58 4.56
CA ILE A 114 5.20 0.48 5.05
C ILE A 114 5.16 -0.24 6.40
N GLN A 115 5.86 -1.38 6.50
CA GLN A 115 5.96 -2.12 7.74
C GLN A 115 6.67 -1.32 8.85
N ALA A 116 7.71 -0.57 8.50
CA ALA A 116 8.39 0.30 9.43
C ALA A 116 7.47 1.38 10.00
N LYS A 117 6.65 2.02 9.15
CA LYS A 117 5.64 2.97 9.60
C LYS A 117 4.65 2.31 10.56
N GLY A 118 4.14 1.12 10.24
CA GLY A 118 3.24 0.36 11.09
C GLY A 118 3.85 0.04 12.46
N ARG A 119 5.08 -0.51 12.50
CA ARG A 119 5.80 -0.81 13.73
C ARG A 119 6.06 0.43 14.59
N ILE A 120 6.36 1.57 13.98
CA ILE A 120 6.55 2.84 14.70
C ILE A 120 5.25 3.30 15.34
N VAL A 121 4.12 3.23 14.63
CA VAL A 121 2.81 3.60 15.15
C VAL A 121 2.41 2.66 16.29
N GLU A 122 2.52 1.36 16.12
CA GLU A 122 2.26 0.35 17.15
C GLU A 122 3.09 0.58 18.40
N TYR A 123 4.38 0.82 18.26
CA TYR A 123 5.26 1.16 19.38
C TYR A 123 4.77 2.40 20.14
N LEU A 124 4.32 3.44 19.41
CA LEU A 124 3.85 4.69 19.99
C LEU A 124 2.45 4.61 20.61
N GLN A 125 1.69 3.54 20.36
CA GLN A 125 0.46 3.25 21.13
C GLN A 125 0.76 2.88 22.58
N HIS A 126 1.94 2.27 22.82
CA HIS A 126 2.37 1.82 24.14
C HIS A 126 3.44 2.71 24.78
N LYS A 127 4.03 3.65 24.03
CA LYS A 127 5.10 4.53 24.48
C LYS A 127 4.83 5.98 24.06
N PRO A 128 5.14 6.98 24.92
CA PRO A 128 4.77 8.36 24.66
C PRO A 128 5.61 9.02 23.54
N TRP A 129 6.75 8.46 23.20
CA TRP A 129 7.65 8.99 22.16
C TRP A 129 8.65 7.93 21.68
N ILE A 130 9.20 8.15 20.48
CA ILE A 130 10.28 7.35 19.88
C ILE A 130 11.43 8.25 19.43
N THR A 131 12.67 7.77 19.55
CA THR A 131 13.86 8.42 19.00
C THR A 131 14.25 7.80 17.66
N ASN A 132 15.09 8.50 16.89
CA ASN A 132 15.65 7.94 15.66
C ASN A 132 16.39 6.63 15.91
N GLN A 133 17.19 6.56 16.99
CA GLN A 133 17.94 5.35 17.36
C GLN A 133 16.98 4.19 17.65
N LYS A 134 15.94 4.41 18.45
CA LYS A 134 14.95 3.36 18.76
C LYS A 134 14.18 2.90 17.53
N ALA A 135 13.86 3.80 16.62
CA ALA A 135 13.23 3.47 15.35
C ALA A 135 14.17 2.66 14.43
N GLN A 136 15.49 2.91 14.44
CA GLN A 136 16.48 2.08 13.74
C GLN A 136 16.46 0.64 14.26
N GLU A 137 16.51 0.46 15.58
CA GLU A 137 16.47 -0.87 16.24
C GLU A 137 15.16 -1.61 15.89
N LEU A 138 14.04 -0.89 15.94
CA LEU A 138 12.71 -1.47 15.70
C LEU A 138 12.50 -1.89 14.24
N CYS A 139 13.01 -1.12 13.28
CA CYS A 139 12.77 -1.32 11.87
C CYS A 139 13.91 -2.02 11.12
N GLY A 140 15.09 -2.15 11.75
CA GLY A 140 16.28 -2.71 11.10
C GLY A 140 16.87 -1.80 10.00
N PHE A 141 16.62 -0.50 10.08
CA PHE A 141 17.08 0.48 9.08
C PHE A 141 18.33 1.23 9.54
N ASN A 142 19.08 1.73 8.55
CA ASN A 142 20.17 2.65 8.86
C ASN A 142 19.65 4.04 9.25
N LYS A 143 20.53 4.87 9.82
CA LYS A 143 20.21 6.21 10.32
C LYS A 143 19.51 7.11 9.29
N ASN A 144 19.95 7.07 8.03
CA ASN A 144 19.41 7.92 6.97
C ASN A 144 18.02 7.46 6.52
N GLN A 145 17.83 6.15 6.38
CA GLN A 145 16.54 5.56 6.02
C GLN A 145 15.50 5.85 7.10
N THR A 146 15.86 5.65 8.36
CA THR A 146 14.97 5.92 9.50
C THR A 146 14.63 7.40 9.60
N TYR A 147 15.61 8.29 9.44
CA TYR A 147 15.36 9.73 9.42
C TYR A 147 14.38 10.13 8.32
N TYR A 148 14.56 9.58 7.13
CA TYR A 148 13.66 9.84 6.00
C TYR A 148 12.21 9.40 6.30
N ILE A 149 12.02 8.21 6.86
CA ILE A 149 10.70 7.68 7.22
C ILE A 149 10.03 8.54 8.30
N LEU A 150 10.74 8.85 9.39
CA LEU A 150 10.20 9.68 10.46
C LEU A 150 9.82 11.06 9.95
N ARG A 151 10.64 11.65 9.08
CA ARG A 151 10.33 12.94 8.45
C ARG A 151 9.12 12.85 7.53
N GLN A 152 8.99 11.76 6.79
CA GLN A 152 7.82 11.53 5.93
C GLN A 152 6.55 11.39 6.78
N MET A 153 6.59 10.60 7.87
CA MET A 153 5.45 10.46 8.79
C MET A 153 5.06 11.80 9.45
N CYS A 154 6.03 12.70 9.68
CA CYS A 154 5.73 14.05 10.15
C CYS A 154 5.02 14.89 9.07
N LYS A 155 5.44 14.77 7.79
CA LYS A 155 4.79 15.46 6.67
C LYS A 155 3.37 14.93 6.41
N ASP A 156 3.18 13.63 6.59
CA ASP A 156 1.89 12.95 6.47
C ASP A 156 0.95 13.27 7.66
N GLY A 157 1.41 14.10 8.62
CA GLY A 157 0.63 14.47 9.81
C GLY A 157 0.47 13.37 10.85
N ILE A 158 1.13 12.21 10.69
CA ILE A 158 1.03 11.06 11.59
C ILE A 158 1.85 11.29 12.87
N LEU A 159 3.03 11.90 12.72
CA LEU A 159 3.94 12.16 13.83
C LEU A 159 4.19 13.65 14.00
N GLN A 160 4.48 14.03 15.24
CA GLN A 160 4.93 15.38 15.62
C GLN A 160 6.33 15.30 16.23
N PRO A 161 7.31 16.07 15.70
CA PRO A 161 8.64 16.13 16.29
C PRO A 161 8.62 17.01 17.56
N VAL A 162 9.33 16.55 18.59
CA VAL A 162 9.51 17.27 19.85
C VAL A 162 11.00 17.38 20.16
N GLY A 163 11.49 18.59 20.39
CA GLY A 163 12.90 18.89 20.60
C GLY A 163 13.66 19.21 19.31
N LYS A 164 14.95 19.49 19.45
CA LYS A 164 15.83 19.89 18.33
C LYS A 164 17.10 19.04 18.29
N CYS A 165 17.70 18.93 17.11
CA CYS A 165 19.00 18.28 16.88
C CYS A 165 19.03 16.79 17.28
N ARG A 166 20.12 16.35 17.94
CA ARG A 166 20.36 14.96 18.30
C ARG A 166 19.37 14.39 19.33
N GLY A 167 18.63 15.25 20.05
CA GLY A 167 17.63 14.87 21.05
C GLY A 167 16.19 14.83 20.53
N THR A 168 15.95 14.96 19.21
CA THR A 168 14.60 14.98 18.66
C THR A 168 13.88 13.66 18.96
N LYS A 169 12.70 13.79 19.55
CA LYS A 169 11.75 12.72 19.82
C LYS A 169 10.53 12.91 18.91
N TYR A 170 9.85 11.83 18.61
CA TYR A 170 8.64 11.85 17.78
C TYR A 170 7.49 11.25 18.58
N LYS A 171 6.31 11.85 18.53
CA LYS A 171 5.08 11.36 19.15
C LYS A 171 3.95 11.34 18.12
N ILE A 172 2.91 10.56 18.38
CA ILE A 172 1.70 10.56 17.54
C ILE A 172 1.09 11.95 17.59
N ASN A 173 0.73 12.47 16.44
CA ASN A 173 -0.06 13.69 16.31
C ASN A 173 -1.52 13.34 16.64
N LYS A 174 -2.04 13.91 17.71
CA LYS A 174 -3.44 13.72 18.13
C LYS A 174 -4.35 14.70 17.40
#